data_53748b6f911b8eb003c2e4df8b90d171
#
_entry.id   53748b6f911b8eb003c2e4df8b90d171
#
_cell.length_a   1.000
_cell.length_b   1.000
_cell.length_c   1.000
_cell.angle_alpha   90.00
_cell.angle_beta   90.00
_cell.angle_gamma   90.00
#
_symmetry.space_group_name_H-M   'P 1'
#
loop_
_entity.id
_entity.type
_entity.pdbx_description
1 polymer ?
#
loop_
_entity_poly.entity_id
_entity_poly.type
_entity_poly.pdbx_seq_one_letter_code
_entity_poly.pdbx_strand_id
1 'polypeptide(L)'
;MITSNHLGRFGLAVLLAPIAWSTVSAQTLAGQNYQIFVSNEKSGDVTVIDASDSKVVATIPVGKRPRGIQVSPDGATVYVAMSGTPIAPPPKLDAQGNPIFQRGKDDDDDDTAHADKSADGIGVINVAQRKLTGKLNVGSDPEEFSLSKSGTELYISNEDVKAASVIDIASGKVTHIIPVGQEPEGVGTAPDGKTFYVTCESGGEIYVIDTTTYKTIGHFTVPPRPRSIDFLPGKGIGFIPSESTGLLNVIDTVHYAVLKAVTLPPGSRPVRVRVAPNGQKIYVSNGRAGTVSVLDSNSYALVDSIKVGTRPWGLVISPDGKYLYSANGPSNDVSVVDLQTDKEIARIPAGQSPWGIVIVPNQR
;
A
#
# COMPACT_ATOMS: atom_id res chain seq x y z
N MET A 1 30.90 -7.28 72.26
CA MET A 1 31.33 -6.34 71.21
C MET A 1 30.63 -6.73 69.94
N ILE A 2 29.64 -5.96 69.54
CA ILE A 2 28.76 -6.25 68.44
C ILE A 2 29.10 -5.21 67.32
N THR A 3 29.55 -5.68 66.19
CA THR A 3 29.76 -4.85 64.99
C THR A 3 28.66 -5.08 63.99
N SER A 4 27.85 -4.06 63.70
CA SER A 4 26.78 -4.03 62.71
C SER A 4 27.34 -3.73 61.35
N ASN A 5 27.04 -4.56 60.36
CA ASN A 5 27.31 -4.31 58.96
C ASN A 5 26.10 -3.59 58.29
N HIS A 6 26.30 -2.38 57.83
CA HIS A 6 25.37 -1.69 56.93
C HIS A 6 25.61 -2.08 55.48
N LEU A 7 24.64 -2.76 54.89
CA LEU A 7 24.55 -3.00 53.43
C LEU A 7 23.87 -1.80 52.78
N GLY A 8 24.65 -1.02 52.03
CA GLY A 8 24.14 0.03 51.17
C GLY A 8 23.42 -0.53 49.95
N ARG A 9 22.15 -0.19 49.77
CA ARG A 9 21.39 -0.42 48.53
C ARG A 9 21.77 0.63 47.49
N PHE A 10 22.46 0.21 46.42
CA PHE A 10 22.61 1.02 45.21
C PHE A 10 21.35 0.90 44.37
N GLY A 11 20.52 1.92 44.32
CA GLY A 11 19.42 2.05 43.38
C GLY A 11 19.94 2.45 42.01
N LEU A 12 19.79 1.59 41.05
CA LEU A 12 20.09 1.89 39.64
C LEU A 12 18.93 2.72 39.08
N ALA A 13 19.11 4.02 38.95
CA ALA A 13 18.17 4.90 38.27
C ALA A 13 18.36 4.74 36.75
N VAL A 14 17.43 4.06 36.08
CA VAL A 14 17.35 4.01 34.64
C VAL A 14 16.81 5.36 34.15
N LEU A 15 17.69 6.21 33.68
CA LEU A 15 17.30 7.44 32.96
C LEU A 15 16.76 7.06 31.57
N LEU A 16 15.43 7.01 31.45
CA LEU A 16 14.76 7.01 30.15
C LEU A 16 14.96 8.39 29.53
N ALA A 17 15.88 8.50 28.58
CA ALA A 17 15.99 9.69 27.75
C ALA A 17 14.73 9.79 26.86
N PRO A 18 14.05 10.94 26.82
CA PRO A 18 12.95 11.13 25.88
C PRO A 18 13.50 11.07 24.45
N ILE A 19 12.93 10.21 23.62
CA ILE A 19 13.17 10.22 22.18
C ILE A 19 12.62 11.55 21.69
N ALA A 20 13.51 12.48 21.40
CA ALA A 20 13.15 13.76 20.79
C ALA A 20 12.65 13.49 19.36
N TRP A 21 11.35 13.58 19.17
CA TRP A 21 10.74 13.65 17.85
C TRP A 21 11.23 14.96 17.21
N SER A 22 12.03 14.85 16.16
CA SER A 22 12.40 16.01 15.37
C SER A 22 11.11 16.54 14.70
N THR A 23 10.61 17.67 15.20
CA THR A 23 9.54 18.40 14.53
C THR A 23 10.08 18.86 13.18
N VAL A 24 9.43 18.42 12.08
CA VAL A 24 9.69 18.97 10.76
C VAL A 24 9.50 20.48 10.85
N SER A 25 10.49 21.22 10.40
CA SER A 25 10.32 22.65 10.22
C SER A 25 9.17 22.86 9.23
N ALA A 26 8.13 23.60 9.65
CA ALA A 26 6.97 23.91 8.81
C ALA A 26 7.34 24.53 7.45
N GLN A 27 8.55 25.01 7.29
CA GLN A 27 9.09 25.56 6.05
C GLN A 27 9.35 24.51 4.95
N THR A 28 9.60 23.25 5.30
CA THR A 28 10.00 22.21 4.33
C THR A 28 8.83 21.74 3.44
N LEU A 29 7.60 21.73 3.98
CA LEU A 29 6.38 21.34 3.26
C LEU A 29 5.49 22.54 2.90
N ALA A 30 5.86 23.74 3.26
CA ALA A 30 5.12 24.97 2.95
C ALA A 30 4.91 25.10 1.42
N GLY A 31 3.66 25.34 1.02
CA GLY A 31 3.26 25.48 -0.38
C GLY A 31 2.71 24.20 -1.01
N GLN A 32 2.66 23.07 -0.31
CA GLN A 32 1.95 21.89 -0.78
C GLN A 32 0.43 22.12 -0.69
N ASN A 33 -0.26 21.98 -1.81
CA ASN A 33 -1.71 22.27 -1.90
C ASN A 33 -2.51 20.99 -2.14
N TYR A 34 -2.39 20.03 -1.20
CA TYR A 34 -3.12 18.77 -1.23
C TYR A 34 -3.28 18.19 0.17
N GLN A 35 -4.19 17.24 0.29
CA GLN A 35 -4.36 16.40 1.47
C GLN A 35 -3.90 14.99 1.18
N ILE A 36 -3.52 14.26 2.22
CA ILE A 36 -3.12 12.87 2.15
C ILE A 36 -4.18 12.07 2.91
N PHE A 37 -4.78 11.10 2.24
CA PHE A 37 -5.75 10.17 2.81
C PHE A 37 -5.06 8.83 3.03
N VAL A 38 -5.17 8.28 4.23
CA VAL A 38 -4.49 7.06 4.66
C VAL A 38 -5.52 6.10 5.22
N SER A 39 -5.69 4.93 4.61
CA SER A 39 -6.53 3.87 5.15
C SER A 39 -5.81 3.16 6.29
N ASN A 40 -6.50 2.94 7.41
CA ASN A 40 -5.95 2.35 8.62
C ASN A 40 -6.66 1.03 8.92
N GLU A 41 -6.01 -0.07 8.57
CA GLU A 41 -6.63 -1.40 8.52
C GLU A 41 -7.24 -1.85 9.85
N LYS A 42 -6.53 -1.62 10.97
CA LYS A 42 -6.99 -2.07 12.30
C LYS A 42 -7.94 -1.11 12.98
N SER A 43 -7.79 0.20 12.80
CA SER A 43 -8.70 1.16 13.42
C SER A 43 -10.01 1.36 12.63
N GLY A 44 -10.08 0.88 11.37
CA GLY A 44 -11.32 0.94 10.59
C GLY A 44 -11.69 2.35 10.12
N ASP A 45 -10.69 3.18 9.87
CA ASP A 45 -10.87 4.58 9.51
C ASP A 45 -9.90 5.03 8.42
N VAL A 46 -10.10 6.25 7.94
CA VAL A 46 -9.18 6.96 7.04
C VAL A 46 -8.70 8.23 7.74
N THR A 47 -7.39 8.33 7.94
CA THR A 47 -6.76 9.56 8.42
C THR A 47 -6.59 10.55 7.28
N VAL A 48 -6.94 11.82 7.50
CA VAL A 48 -6.73 12.92 6.55
C VAL A 48 -5.67 13.86 7.11
N ILE A 49 -4.59 14.03 6.35
CA ILE A 49 -3.45 14.88 6.71
C ILE A 49 -3.41 16.06 5.73
N ASP A 50 -3.28 17.28 6.26
CA ASP A 50 -2.93 18.45 5.46
C ASP A 50 -1.42 18.44 5.19
N ALA A 51 -1.04 18.41 3.91
CA ALA A 51 0.37 18.33 3.54
C ALA A 51 1.14 19.63 3.81
N SER A 52 0.46 20.78 3.88
CA SER A 52 1.11 22.08 4.05
C SER A 52 1.77 22.25 5.42
N ASP A 53 1.20 21.64 6.46
CA ASP A 53 1.69 21.74 7.84
C ASP A 53 1.89 20.36 8.53
N SER A 54 1.69 19.28 7.77
CA SER A 54 1.84 17.89 8.23
C SER A 54 0.93 17.54 9.42
N LYS A 55 -0.27 18.13 9.49
CA LYS A 55 -1.22 17.88 10.58
C LYS A 55 -2.37 16.97 10.15
N VAL A 56 -2.78 16.10 11.05
CA VAL A 56 -4.04 15.38 10.93
C VAL A 56 -5.20 16.37 11.11
N VAL A 57 -6.03 16.47 10.07
CA VAL A 57 -7.18 17.41 10.04
C VAL A 57 -8.53 16.71 10.13
N ALA A 58 -8.57 15.38 9.96
CA ALA A 58 -9.75 14.55 10.16
C ALA A 58 -9.40 13.08 10.33
N THR A 59 -10.30 12.34 10.97
CA THR A 59 -10.36 10.88 10.96
C THR A 59 -11.77 10.48 10.56
N ILE A 60 -11.90 9.68 9.50
CA ILE A 60 -13.18 9.32 8.89
C ILE A 60 -13.43 7.83 9.16
N PRO A 61 -14.37 7.46 10.05
CA PRO A 61 -14.77 6.07 10.21
C PRO A 61 -15.34 5.50 8.91
N VAL A 62 -14.82 4.35 8.45
CA VAL A 62 -15.27 3.74 7.18
C VAL A 62 -15.76 2.30 7.37
N GLY A 63 -15.26 1.55 8.33
CA GLY A 63 -15.66 0.17 8.56
C GLY A 63 -14.48 -0.77 8.78
N LYS A 64 -14.67 -2.05 8.48
CA LYS A 64 -13.67 -3.08 8.77
C LYS A 64 -12.58 -3.09 7.71
N ARG A 65 -11.33 -3.27 8.17
CA ARG A 65 -10.12 -3.48 7.36
C ARG A 65 -10.05 -2.63 6.09
N PRO A 66 -10.07 -1.28 6.17
CA PRO A 66 -9.83 -0.46 5.00
C PRO A 66 -8.39 -0.63 4.51
N ARG A 67 -8.22 -1.03 3.22
CA ARG A 67 -6.92 -1.31 2.59
C ARG A 67 -6.70 -0.45 1.34
N GLY A 68 -6.88 -0.97 0.14
CA GLY A 68 -6.72 -0.20 -1.10
C GLY A 68 -7.50 1.11 -1.08
N ILE A 69 -6.88 2.21 -1.54
CA ILE A 69 -7.48 3.55 -1.53
C ILE A 69 -7.10 4.31 -2.80
N GLN A 70 -8.08 4.92 -3.45
CA GLN A 70 -7.92 5.67 -4.69
C GLN A 70 -8.76 6.95 -4.66
N VAL A 71 -8.34 7.96 -5.43
CA VAL A 71 -9.08 9.21 -5.59
C VAL A 71 -9.68 9.31 -7.00
N SER A 72 -10.89 9.84 -7.11
CA SER A 72 -11.50 10.15 -8.41
C SER A 72 -10.67 11.20 -9.18
N PRO A 73 -10.70 11.20 -10.53
CA PRO A 73 -9.93 12.14 -11.33
C PRO A 73 -10.22 13.62 -11.03
N ASP A 74 -11.43 13.94 -10.59
CA ASP A 74 -11.84 15.31 -10.19
C ASP A 74 -11.45 15.66 -8.74
N GLY A 75 -10.88 14.71 -7.98
CA GLY A 75 -10.52 14.89 -6.58
C GLY A 75 -11.69 15.00 -5.61
N ALA A 76 -12.94 14.81 -6.05
CA ALA A 76 -14.12 14.99 -5.21
C ALA A 76 -14.46 13.79 -4.34
N THR A 77 -14.03 12.60 -4.75
CA THR A 77 -14.36 11.33 -4.10
C THR A 77 -13.09 10.53 -3.82
N VAL A 78 -13.01 9.95 -2.64
CA VAL A 78 -12.03 8.91 -2.31
C VAL A 78 -12.77 7.58 -2.14
N TYR A 79 -12.27 6.55 -2.81
CA TYR A 79 -12.74 5.18 -2.71
C TYR A 79 -11.80 4.40 -1.80
N VAL A 80 -12.34 3.47 -0.98
CA VAL A 80 -11.55 2.64 -0.08
C VAL A 80 -12.09 1.21 -0.06
N ALA A 81 -11.24 0.22 -0.31
CA ALA A 81 -11.58 -1.18 -0.19
C ALA A 81 -11.74 -1.56 1.28
N MET A 82 -12.82 -2.23 1.63
CA MET A 82 -13.13 -2.67 2.98
C MET A 82 -13.41 -4.16 2.96
N SER A 83 -12.83 -4.89 3.90
CA SER A 83 -13.00 -6.33 4.05
C SER A 83 -13.54 -6.69 5.42
N GLY A 84 -14.47 -7.62 5.44
CA GLY A 84 -14.97 -8.21 6.68
C GLY A 84 -14.20 -9.47 7.11
N THR A 85 -13.20 -9.90 6.36
CA THR A 85 -12.33 -11.03 6.71
C THR A 85 -11.30 -10.57 7.75
N PRO A 86 -11.26 -11.13 8.97
CA PRO A 86 -10.28 -10.74 9.97
C PRO A 86 -8.87 -11.16 9.57
N ILE A 87 -7.87 -10.41 10.02
CA ILE A 87 -6.47 -10.84 9.95
C ILE A 87 -6.32 -12.09 10.83
N ALA A 88 -5.67 -13.14 10.33
CA ALA A 88 -5.39 -14.33 11.11
C ALA A 88 -4.57 -13.97 12.36
N PRO A 89 -4.75 -14.70 13.48
CA PRO A 89 -3.95 -14.47 14.66
C PRO A 89 -2.46 -14.72 14.34
N PRO A 90 -1.54 -14.00 15.01
CA PRO A 90 -0.12 -14.17 14.77
C PRO A 90 0.29 -15.63 14.95
N PRO A 91 1.28 -16.11 14.19
CA PRO A 91 1.73 -17.49 14.27
C PRO A 91 2.19 -17.84 15.69
N LYS A 92 1.95 -19.09 16.11
CA LYS A 92 2.49 -19.59 17.38
C LYS A 92 4.01 -19.53 17.36
N LEU A 93 4.60 -19.23 18.51
CA LEU A 93 6.05 -19.23 18.64
C LEU A 93 6.55 -20.62 19.08
N ASP A 94 7.72 -21.02 18.59
CA ASP A 94 8.46 -22.18 19.10
C ASP A 94 9.08 -21.89 20.48
N ALA A 95 9.73 -22.88 21.08
CA ALA A 95 10.38 -22.73 22.37
C ALA A 95 11.55 -21.72 22.37
N GLN A 96 12.05 -21.33 21.22
CA GLN A 96 13.09 -20.35 21.00
C GLN A 96 12.54 -18.95 20.67
N GLY A 97 11.19 -18.80 20.59
CA GLY A 97 10.52 -17.54 20.28
C GLY A 97 10.44 -17.23 18.79
N ASN A 98 10.73 -18.18 17.91
CA ASN A 98 10.57 -18.00 16.47
C ASN A 98 9.14 -18.36 16.04
N PRO A 99 8.56 -17.61 15.06
CA PRO A 99 7.23 -17.92 14.57
C PRO A 99 7.21 -19.27 13.83
N ILE A 100 6.26 -20.11 14.21
CA ILE A 100 5.97 -21.39 13.54
C ILE A 100 4.96 -21.08 12.44
N PHE A 101 5.42 -20.94 11.22
CA PHE A 101 4.52 -20.82 10.07
C PHE A 101 3.99 -22.21 9.67
N GLN A 102 2.70 -22.31 9.48
CA GLN A 102 2.14 -23.45 8.75
C GLN A 102 2.59 -23.31 7.29
N ARG A 103 2.89 -24.44 6.64
CA ARG A 103 3.37 -24.45 5.25
C ARG A 103 2.38 -23.70 4.34
N GLY A 104 2.81 -22.58 3.76
CA GLY A 104 1.99 -21.73 2.89
C GLY A 104 1.24 -20.60 3.60
N LYS A 105 1.47 -20.39 4.93
CA LYS A 105 0.90 -19.26 5.67
C LYS A 105 1.97 -18.28 6.11
N ASP A 106 1.68 -17.02 5.91
CA ASP A 106 2.50 -15.88 6.37
C ASP A 106 1.84 -15.17 7.58
N ASP A 107 2.48 -14.12 8.07
CA ASP A 107 2.05 -13.34 9.24
C ASP A 107 0.90 -12.35 8.95
N ASP A 108 0.44 -12.29 7.72
CA ASP A 108 -0.66 -11.46 7.21
C ASP A 108 -1.80 -12.25 6.54
N ASP A 109 -1.81 -13.59 6.68
CA ASP A 109 -2.88 -14.44 6.17
C ASP A 109 -4.24 -14.11 6.79
N ASP A 110 -5.29 -14.33 6.03
CA ASP A 110 -6.67 -14.02 6.37
C ASP A 110 -7.39 -15.17 7.07
N ASP A 111 -8.22 -14.84 8.09
CA ASP A 111 -9.13 -15.79 8.75
C ASP A 111 -10.48 -15.82 8.04
N THR A 112 -10.53 -16.51 6.91
CA THR A 112 -11.75 -16.63 6.11
C THR A 112 -12.90 -17.35 6.81
N ALA A 113 -12.60 -18.16 7.85
CA ALA A 113 -13.62 -18.89 8.59
C ALA A 113 -14.51 -17.97 9.46
N HIS A 114 -14.02 -16.79 9.85
CA HIS A 114 -14.74 -15.81 10.67
C HIS A 114 -15.09 -14.53 9.91
N ALA A 115 -15.11 -14.59 8.58
CA ALA A 115 -15.36 -13.43 7.73
C ALA A 115 -16.82 -12.91 7.85
N ASP A 116 -16.95 -11.60 8.03
CA ASP A 116 -18.21 -10.87 7.95
C ASP A 116 -18.37 -10.28 6.54
N LYS A 117 -18.85 -11.10 5.62
CA LYS A 117 -19.00 -10.69 4.21
C LYS A 117 -19.94 -9.49 4.00
N SER A 118 -20.76 -9.11 4.99
CA SER A 118 -21.59 -7.90 4.90
C SER A 118 -20.77 -6.61 4.98
N ALA A 119 -19.54 -6.67 5.50
CA ALA A 119 -18.63 -5.54 5.56
C ALA A 119 -17.87 -5.31 4.26
N ASP A 120 -17.77 -6.34 3.39
CA ASP A 120 -17.06 -6.24 2.12
C ASP A 120 -17.65 -5.15 1.21
N GLY A 121 -16.79 -4.45 0.50
CA GLY A 121 -17.22 -3.42 -0.46
C GLY A 121 -16.21 -2.30 -0.66
N ILE A 122 -16.55 -1.36 -1.54
CA ILE A 122 -15.79 -0.13 -1.72
C ILE A 122 -16.54 1.02 -1.06
N GLY A 123 -15.96 1.57 0.01
CA GLY A 123 -16.46 2.77 0.67
C GLY A 123 -16.29 4.00 -0.21
N VAL A 124 -17.30 4.87 -0.21
CA VAL A 124 -17.33 6.13 -0.98
C VAL A 124 -17.25 7.30 -0.01
N ILE A 125 -16.13 8.00 -0.01
CA ILE A 125 -15.88 9.16 0.86
C ILE A 125 -16.05 10.44 0.04
N ASN A 126 -16.92 11.33 0.48
CA ASN A 126 -16.97 12.69 -0.05
C ASN A 126 -15.83 13.51 0.56
N VAL A 127 -14.94 14.02 -0.28
CA VAL A 127 -13.73 14.74 0.15
C VAL A 127 -14.07 16.04 0.88
N ALA A 128 -14.98 16.86 0.33
CA ALA A 128 -15.35 18.14 0.91
C ALA A 128 -16.04 18.01 2.27
N GLN A 129 -16.88 16.97 2.42
CA GLN A 129 -17.58 16.68 3.68
C GLN A 129 -16.72 15.90 4.67
N ARG A 130 -15.62 15.30 4.22
CA ARG A 130 -14.78 14.36 4.99
C ARG A 130 -15.64 13.27 5.66
N LYS A 131 -16.50 12.64 4.87
CA LYS A 131 -17.47 11.67 5.37
C LYS A 131 -17.67 10.52 4.40
N LEU A 132 -17.80 9.31 4.93
CA LEU A 132 -18.31 8.16 4.20
C LEU A 132 -19.78 8.41 3.84
N THR A 133 -20.10 8.40 2.55
CA THR A 133 -21.45 8.71 2.03
C THR A 133 -22.15 7.49 1.46
N GLY A 134 -21.42 6.40 1.21
CA GLY A 134 -21.99 5.18 0.66
C GLY A 134 -20.99 4.04 0.60
N LYS A 135 -21.46 2.89 0.14
CA LYS A 135 -20.67 1.69 -0.14
C LYS A 135 -21.15 1.06 -1.45
N LEU A 136 -20.21 0.74 -2.34
CA LEU A 136 -20.47 -0.07 -3.53
C LEU A 136 -20.28 -1.55 -3.14
N ASN A 137 -21.26 -2.38 -3.49
CA ASN A 137 -21.17 -3.82 -3.30
C ASN A 137 -20.35 -4.41 -4.45
N VAL A 138 -19.27 -5.09 -4.12
CA VAL A 138 -18.30 -5.56 -5.10
C VAL A 138 -18.23 -7.10 -5.11
N GLY A 139 -17.35 -7.75 -4.70
CA GLY A 139 -17.18 -9.18 -4.54
C GLY A 139 -16.98 -9.51 -3.08
N SER A 140 -16.26 -10.59 -2.85
CA SER A 140 -15.85 -11.01 -1.52
C SER A 140 -14.39 -10.67 -1.33
N ASP A 141 -14.09 -10.06 -0.18
CA ASP A 141 -12.75 -9.65 0.24
C ASP A 141 -11.99 -8.80 -0.80
N PRO A 142 -12.45 -7.57 -1.04
CA PRO A 142 -11.74 -6.68 -1.95
C PRO A 142 -10.43 -6.18 -1.31
N GLU A 143 -9.31 -6.45 -1.98
CA GLU A 143 -7.98 -6.05 -1.54
C GLU A 143 -7.57 -4.70 -2.10
N GLU A 144 -7.26 -4.70 -3.37
CA GLU A 144 -6.84 -3.55 -4.15
C GLU A 144 -7.77 -3.31 -5.32
N PHE A 145 -7.73 -2.10 -5.81
CA PHE A 145 -8.47 -1.72 -7.01
C PHE A 145 -7.79 -0.56 -7.73
N SER A 146 -8.13 -0.39 -8.99
CA SER A 146 -7.74 0.79 -9.76
C SER A 146 -8.94 1.40 -10.47
N LEU A 147 -8.86 2.70 -10.75
CA LEU A 147 -9.84 3.38 -11.58
C LEU A 147 -9.55 3.17 -13.06
N SER A 148 -10.60 3.10 -13.87
CA SER A 148 -10.47 3.31 -15.30
C SER A 148 -9.91 4.70 -15.57
N LYS A 149 -9.27 4.89 -16.73
CA LYS A 149 -8.69 6.19 -17.10
C LYS A 149 -9.74 7.32 -17.16
N SER A 150 -10.99 6.99 -17.47
CA SER A 150 -12.13 7.92 -17.45
C SER A 150 -12.62 8.21 -16.03
N GLY A 151 -12.28 7.39 -15.05
CA GLY A 151 -12.82 7.48 -13.71
C GLY A 151 -14.26 7.00 -13.57
N THR A 152 -14.79 6.28 -14.57
CA THR A 152 -16.19 5.80 -14.57
C THR A 152 -16.34 4.38 -14.08
N GLU A 153 -15.25 3.62 -13.98
CA GLU A 153 -15.23 2.24 -13.54
C GLU A 153 -14.15 1.99 -12.48
N LEU A 154 -14.40 1.00 -11.65
CA LEU A 154 -13.42 0.39 -10.75
C LEU A 154 -13.12 -1.03 -11.21
N TYR A 155 -11.83 -1.38 -11.26
CA TYR A 155 -11.31 -2.72 -11.49
C TYR A 155 -10.79 -3.24 -10.15
N ILE A 156 -11.35 -4.34 -9.62
CA ILE A 156 -11.16 -4.75 -8.23
C ILE A 156 -10.71 -6.20 -8.18
N SER A 157 -9.70 -6.50 -7.37
CA SER A 157 -9.34 -7.87 -6.99
C SER A 157 -10.25 -8.35 -5.87
N ASN A 158 -10.78 -9.57 -6.01
CA ASN A 158 -11.61 -10.23 -5.00
C ASN A 158 -10.94 -11.54 -4.60
N GLU A 159 -10.27 -11.53 -3.48
CA GLU A 159 -9.34 -12.59 -3.06
C GLU A 159 -10.02 -13.94 -2.93
N ASP A 160 -11.10 -14.03 -2.18
CA ASP A 160 -11.81 -15.28 -1.88
C ASP A 160 -12.40 -16.00 -3.08
N VAL A 161 -12.70 -15.29 -4.15
CA VAL A 161 -13.47 -15.84 -5.31
C VAL A 161 -12.62 -16.00 -6.57
N LYS A 162 -11.32 -15.73 -6.50
CA LYS A 162 -10.37 -15.87 -7.63
C LYS A 162 -10.86 -15.13 -8.88
N ALA A 163 -11.29 -13.91 -8.68
CA ALA A 163 -11.86 -13.10 -9.76
C ALA A 163 -11.49 -11.62 -9.61
N ALA A 164 -11.41 -10.93 -10.74
CA ALA A 164 -11.50 -9.49 -10.79
C ALA A 164 -12.94 -9.07 -11.13
N SER A 165 -13.42 -7.99 -10.50
CA SER A 165 -14.72 -7.38 -10.79
C SER A 165 -14.55 -6.04 -11.47
N VAL A 166 -15.46 -5.73 -12.40
CA VAL A 166 -15.61 -4.39 -12.97
C VAL A 166 -16.91 -3.79 -12.45
N ILE A 167 -16.82 -2.57 -11.90
CA ILE A 167 -17.97 -1.85 -11.38
C ILE A 167 -18.16 -0.55 -12.15
N ASP A 168 -19.36 -0.34 -12.66
CA ASP A 168 -19.78 0.97 -13.13
C ASP A 168 -20.12 1.86 -11.92
N ILE A 169 -19.37 2.92 -11.74
CA ILE A 169 -19.48 3.80 -10.55
C ILE A 169 -20.83 4.49 -10.48
N ALA A 170 -21.38 4.91 -11.61
CA ALA A 170 -22.61 5.67 -11.65
C ALA A 170 -23.84 4.85 -11.21
N SER A 171 -23.90 3.59 -11.63
CA SER A 171 -24.98 2.67 -11.23
C SER A 171 -24.68 1.89 -9.95
N GLY A 172 -23.41 1.84 -9.51
CA GLY A 172 -22.94 1.04 -8.39
C GLY A 172 -23.04 -0.47 -8.63
N LYS A 173 -23.12 -0.92 -9.89
CA LYS A 173 -23.31 -2.32 -10.23
C LYS A 173 -22.03 -2.99 -10.75
N VAL A 174 -21.83 -4.23 -10.34
CA VAL A 174 -20.87 -5.12 -10.98
C VAL A 174 -21.35 -5.41 -12.40
N THR A 175 -20.56 -5.03 -13.40
CA THR A 175 -20.86 -5.25 -14.81
C THR A 175 -20.17 -6.49 -15.36
N HIS A 176 -18.99 -6.81 -14.86
CA HIS A 176 -18.21 -7.99 -15.28
C HIS A 176 -17.55 -8.65 -14.08
N ILE A 177 -17.47 -9.99 -14.14
CA ILE A 177 -16.67 -10.83 -13.25
C ILE A 177 -15.73 -11.63 -14.15
N ILE A 178 -14.43 -11.47 -13.93
CA ILE A 178 -13.38 -12.02 -14.79
C ILE A 178 -12.58 -13.02 -13.97
N PRO A 179 -12.61 -14.32 -14.30
CA PRO A 179 -11.81 -15.31 -13.61
C PRO A 179 -10.31 -15.00 -13.73
N VAL A 180 -9.58 -15.09 -12.62
CA VAL A 180 -8.13 -14.92 -12.54
C VAL A 180 -7.52 -16.03 -11.67
N GLY A 181 -6.25 -15.92 -11.30
CA GLY A 181 -5.56 -16.89 -10.44
C GLY A 181 -6.01 -16.86 -8.98
N GLN A 182 -5.29 -17.63 -8.15
CA GLN A 182 -5.56 -17.68 -6.71
C GLN A 182 -5.03 -16.44 -5.99
N GLU A 183 -5.78 -15.99 -4.99
CA GLU A 183 -5.42 -14.82 -4.16
C GLU A 183 -5.08 -13.60 -5.03
N PRO A 184 -6.05 -13.09 -5.83
CA PRO A 184 -5.82 -11.86 -6.58
C PRO A 184 -5.72 -10.69 -5.63
N GLU A 185 -4.60 -9.94 -5.68
CA GLU A 185 -4.32 -8.84 -4.77
C GLU A 185 -4.16 -7.51 -5.50
N GLY A 186 -3.03 -7.31 -6.17
CA GLY A 186 -2.73 -6.02 -6.80
C GLY A 186 -3.50 -5.79 -8.09
N VAL A 187 -4.02 -4.57 -8.26
CA VAL A 187 -4.64 -4.12 -9.51
C VAL A 187 -4.02 -2.82 -9.98
N GLY A 188 -3.71 -2.72 -11.28
CA GLY A 188 -3.19 -1.48 -11.86
C GLY A 188 -3.66 -1.26 -13.28
N THR A 189 -4.20 -0.07 -13.57
CA THR A 189 -4.59 0.35 -14.92
C THR A 189 -3.38 0.90 -15.66
N ALA A 190 -3.12 0.40 -16.87
CA ALA A 190 -2.05 0.92 -17.71
C ALA A 190 -2.27 2.40 -18.05
N PRO A 191 -1.20 3.21 -18.22
CA PRO A 191 -1.34 4.67 -18.42
C PRO A 191 -2.13 5.08 -19.66
N ASP A 192 -2.19 4.21 -20.67
CA ASP A 192 -3.01 4.46 -21.86
C ASP A 192 -4.52 4.17 -21.63
N GLY A 193 -4.84 3.45 -20.53
CA GLY A 193 -6.19 3.07 -20.15
C GLY A 193 -6.77 1.90 -20.94
N LYS A 194 -5.98 1.20 -21.75
CA LYS A 194 -6.46 0.11 -22.60
C LYS A 194 -6.46 -1.25 -21.91
N THR A 195 -5.64 -1.39 -20.88
CA THR A 195 -5.54 -2.63 -20.12
C THR A 195 -5.49 -2.35 -18.63
N PHE A 196 -5.93 -3.31 -17.85
CA PHE A 196 -5.59 -3.39 -16.42
C PHE A 196 -4.98 -4.75 -16.11
N TYR A 197 -4.16 -4.77 -15.08
CA TYR A 197 -3.40 -5.93 -14.65
C TYR A 197 -3.89 -6.37 -13.29
N VAL A 198 -3.96 -7.67 -13.08
CA VAL A 198 -4.25 -8.28 -11.78
C VAL A 198 -3.10 -9.20 -11.42
N THR A 199 -2.54 -9.01 -10.23
CA THR A 199 -1.50 -9.89 -9.68
C THR A 199 -2.14 -10.92 -8.76
N CYS A 200 -1.76 -12.20 -8.88
CA CYS A 200 -2.27 -13.28 -8.05
C CYS A 200 -1.13 -13.91 -7.25
N GLU A 201 -1.25 -13.89 -5.92
CA GLU A 201 -0.15 -14.19 -5.00
C GLU A 201 0.36 -15.62 -5.09
N SER A 202 -0.51 -16.59 -4.87
CA SER A 202 -0.12 -18.00 -4.68
C SER A 202 0.59 -18.59 -5.89
N GLY A 203 0.14 -18.26 -7.10
CA GLY A 203 0.72 -18.78 -8.35
C GLY A 203 1.78 -17.89 -8.96
N GLY A 204 1.95 -16.66 -8.45
CA GLY A 204 2.77 -15.66 -9.12
C GLY A 204 2.23 -15.26 -10.49
N GLU A 205 0.93 -15.43 -10.70
CA GLU A 205 0.29 -15.22 -12.00
C GLU A 205 -0.08 -13.75 -12.20
N ILE A 206 0.08 -13.28 -13.42
CA ILE A 206 -0.31 -11.93 -13.85
C ILE A 206 -1.31 -12.05 -14.98
N TYR A 207 -2.48 -11.50 -14.79
CA TYR A 207 -3.53 -11.43 -15.80
C TYR A 207 -3.61 -10.03 -16.38
N VAL A 208 -3.66 -9.94 -17.71
CA VAL A 208 -3.80 -8.67 -18.45
C VAL A 208 -5.18 -8.67 -19.10
N ILE A 209 -6.00 -7.73 -18.72
CA ILE A 209 -7.39 -7.64 -19.15
C ILE A 209 -7.57 -6.38 -20.02
N ASP A 210 -8.19 -6.55 -21.19
CA ASP A 210 -8.58 -5.46 -22.08
C ASP A 210 -9.79 -4.69 -21.51
N THR A 211 -9.69 -3.37 -21.41
CA THR A 211 -10.71 -2.51 -20.77
C THR A 211 -11.96 -2.28 -21.64
N THR A 212 -11.96 -2.70 -22.89
CA THR A 212 -13.10 -2.57 -23.81
C THR A 212 -13.92 -3.84 -23.88
N THR A 213 -13.22 -4.97 -23.92
CA THR A 213 -13.86 -6.29 -24.09
C THR A 213 -13.97 -7.07 -22.79
N TYR A 214 -13.26 -6.64 -21.74
CA TYR A 214 -13.14 -7.30 -20.42
C TYR A 214 -12.66 -8.75 -20.51
N LYS A 215 -11.90 -9.06 -21.57
CA LYS A 215 -11.29 -10.38 -21.77
C LYS A 215 -9.82 -10.37 -21.35
N THR A 216 -9.37 -11.49 -20.81
CA THR A 216 -7.94 -11.72 -20.62
C THR A 216 -7.27 -11.82 -21.98
N ILE A 217 -6.31 -10.94 -22.25
CA ILE A 217 -5.53 -10.85 -23.49
C ILE A 217 -4.06 -11.20 -23.30
N GLY A 218 -3.61 -11.28 -22.05
CA GLY A 218 -2.26 -11.68 -21.69
C GLY A 218 -2.24 -12.41 -20.35
N HIS A 219 -1.33 -13.38 -20.23
CA HIS A 219 -1.11 -14.12 -19.00
C HIS A 219 0.36 -14.56 -18.96
N PHE A 220 1.04 -14.28 -17.85
CA PHE A 220 2.43 -14.68 -17.62
C PHE A 220 2.67 -14.84 -16.11
N THR A 221 3.83 -15.36 -15.72
CA THR A 221 4.17 -15.58 -14.33
C THR A 221 5.41 -14.79 -13.91
N VAL A 222 5.43 -14.39 -12.64
CA VAL A 222 6.58 -13.83 -11.92
C VAL A 222 6.82 -14.71 -10.69
N PRO A 223 7.93 -14.53 -9.96
CA PRO A 223 8.11 -15.21 -8.67
C PRO A 223 6.97 -14.94 -7.68
N PRO A 224 6.70 -15.87 -6.73
CA PRO A 224 5.52 -15.82 -5.87
C PRO A 224 5.33 -14.53 -5.06
N ARG A 225 4.08 -14.26 -4.72
CA ARG A 225 3.56 -13.09 -4.00
C ARG A 225 3.83 -11.77 -4.72
N PRO A 226 3.36 -11.62 -5.98
CA PRO A 226 3.32 -10.29 -6.61
C PRO A 226 2.23 -9.45 -5.96
N ARG A 227 2.63 -8.26 -5.40
CA ARG A 227 1.74 -7.46 -4.53
C ARG A 227 1.14 -6.24 -5.19
N SER A 228 1.81 -5.67 -6.16
CA SER A 228 1.36 -4.43 -6.82
C SER A 228 1.96 -4.30 -8.20
N ILE A 229 1.48 -3.34 -8.97
CA ILE A 229 2.05 -2.97 -10.26
C ILE A 229 2.06 -1.46 -10.43
N ASP A 230 3.09 -0.93 -11.06
CA ASP A 230 3.12 0.44 -11.57
C ASP A 230 3.88 0.49 -12.91
N PHE A 231 3.73 1.56 -13.65
CA PHE A 231 4.15 1.64 -15.04
C PHE A 231 5.06 2.83 -15.30
N LEU A 232 6.04 2.64 -16.19
CA LEU A 232 6.86 3.72 -16.71
C LEU A 232 6.10 4.42 -17.85
N PRO A 233 5.69 5.69 -17.69
CA PRO A 233 4.85 6.36 -18.66
C PRO A 233 5.45 6.38 -20.06
N GLY A 234 4.66 5.97 -21.07
CA GLY A 234 5.02 6.01 -22.48
C GLY A 234 6.14 5.07 -22.94
N LYS A 235 6.57 4.12 -22.11
CA LYS A 235 7.70 3.22 -22.43
C LYS A 235 7.31 1.76 -22.67
N GLY A 236 6.07 1.37 -22.43
CA GLY A 236 5.66 -0.04 -22.52
C GLY A 236 6.33 -0.93 -21.47
N ILE A 237 6.71 -0.35 -20.34
CA ILE A 237 7.38 -1.04 -19.22
C ILE A 237 6.53 -0.92 -17.96
N GLY A 238 6.43 -2.03 -17.23
CA GLY A 238 5.83 -2.08 -15.89
C GLY A 238 6.78 -2.73 -14.88
N PHE A 239 6.41 -2.59 -13.61
CA PHE A 239 7.18 -3.09 -12.47
C PHE A 239 6.27 -3.82 -11.51
N ILE A 240 6.66 -5.03 -11.11
CA ILE A 240 5.90 -5.89 -10.19
C ILE A 240 6.85 -6.39 -9.11
N PRO A 241 6.69 -6.00 -7.84
CA PRO A 241 7.45 -6.56 -6.74
C PRO A 241 6.94 -7.96 -6.39
N SER A 242 7.86 -8.91 -6.16
CA SER A 242 7.58 -10.26 -5.66
C SER A 242 8.08 -10.38 -4.24
N GLU A 243 7.16 -10.36 -3.28
CA GLU A 243 7.46 -10.24 -1.85
C GLU A 243 8.34 -11.39 -1.33
N SER A 244 7.96 -12.63 -1.63
CA SER A 244 8.64 -13.82 -1.09
C SER A 244 10.10 -13.95 -1.52
N THR A 245 10.45 -13.41 -2.68
CA THR A 245 11.79 -13.56 -3.27
C THR A 245 12.66 -12.31 -3.17
N GLY A 246 12.09 -11.17 -2.77
CA GLY A 246 12.82 -9.91 -2.70
C GLY A 246 13.21 -9.36 -4.08
N LEU A 247 12.39 -9.63 -5.10
CA LEU A 247 12.64 -9.23 -6.48
C LEU A 247 11.70 -8.10 -6.92
N LEU A 248 12.20 -7.23 -7.77
CA LEU A 248 11.40 -6.34 -8.60
C LEU A 248 11.45 -6.85 -10.05
N ASN A 249 10.31 -7.29 -10.59
CA ASN A 249 10.21 -7.75 -11.95
C ASN A 249 9.92 -6.57 -12.87
N VAL A 250 10.74 -6.41 -13.90
CA VAL A 250 10.54 -5.47 -15.01
C VAL A 250 9.82 -6.22 -16.11
N ILE A 251 8.67 -5.73 -16.54
CA ILE A 251 7.82 -6.39 -17.51
C ILE A 251 7.64 -5.56 -18.78
N ASP A 252 7.54 -6.24 -19.91
CA ASP A 252 7.08 -5.70 -21.18
C ASP A 252 5.54 -5.69 -21.18
N THR A 253 4.93 -4.51 -21.28
CA THR A 253 3.48 -4.38 -21.31
C THR A 253 2.88 -4.44 -22.73
N VAL A 254 3.72 -4.62 -23.74
CA VAL A 254 3.31 -4.83 -25.14
C VAL A 254 3.25 -6.31 -25.46
N HIS A 255 4.26 -7.08 -25.03
CA HIS A 255 4.36 -8.51 -25.29
C HIS A 255 3.99 -9.39 -24.10
N TYR A 256 3.63 -8.77 -22.94
CA TYR A 256 3.20 -9.44 -21.71
C TYR A 256 4.22 -10.48 -21.21
N ALA A 257 5.43 -10.04 -21.00
CA ALA A 257 6.55 -10.90 -20.61
C ALA A 257 7.46 -10.24 -19.57
N VAL A 258 8.15 -11.05 -18.78
CA VAL A 258 9.21 -10.56 -17.88
C VAL A 258 10.48 -10.28 -18.69
N LEU A 259 10.97 -9.05 -18.63
CA LEU A 259 12.23 -8.62 -19.26
C LEU A 259 13.43 -8.88 -18.35
N LYS A 260 13.25 -8.60 -17.04
CA LYS A 260 14.33 -8.68 -16.07
C LYS A 260 13.78 -8.84 -14.66
N ALA A 261 14.46 -9.59 -13.82
CA ALA A 261 14.26 -9.59 -12.39
C ALA A 261 15.43 -8.86 -11.70
N VAL A 262 15.14 -7.88 -10.88
CA VAL A 262 16.13 -7.08 -10.15
C VAL A 262 16.09 -7.49 -8.69
N THR A 263 17.23 -7.92 -8.15
CA THR A 263 17.35 -8.29 -6.73
C THR A 263 17.41 -7.03 -5.88
N LEU A 264 16.50 -6.91 -4.92
CA LEU A 264 16.49 -5.86 -3.91
C LEU A 264 17.37 -6.25 -2.72
N PRO A 265 17.67 -5.32 -1.79
CA PRO A 265 18.50 -5.63 -0.64
C PRO A 265 18.00 -6.84 0.16
N PRO A 266 18.87 -7.63 0.78
CA PRO A 266 18.48 -8.81 1.56
C PRO A 266 17.43 -8.48 2.62
N GLY A 267 16.40 -9.32 2.76
CA GLY A 267 15.33 -9.15 3.74
C GLY A 267 14.28 -8.08 3.36
N SER A 268 14.27 -7.57 2.14
CA SER A 268 13.36 -6.52 1.68
C SER A 268 11.88 -6.88 1.86
N ARG A 269 11.42 -8.01 1.33
CA ARG A 269 9.98 -8.33 1.20
C ARG A 269 9.20 -7.15 0.58
N PRO A 270 9.41 -6.89 -0.72
CA PRO A 270 8.86 -5.72 -1.39
C PRO A 270 7.33 -5.85 -1.60
N VAL A 271 6.61 -4.74 -1.38
CA VAL A 271 5.14 -4.72 -1.43
C VAL A 271 4.62 -3.74 -2.49
N ARG A 272 4.92 -2.45 -2.35
CA ARG A 272 4.41 -1.41 -3.24
C ARG A 272 5.53 -0.88 -4.13
N VAL A 273 5.23 -0.68 -5.40
CA VAL A 273 6.11 0.05 -6.33
C VAL A 273 5.45 1.35 -6.77
N ARG A 274 6.24 2.41 -6.93
CA ARG A 274 5.83 3.68 -7.54
C ARG A 274 6.92 4.20 -8.45
N VAL A 275 6.52 4.64 -9.63
CA VAL A 275 7.40 5.34 -10.57
C VAL A 275 7.29 6.84 -10.32
N ALA A 276 8.42 7.54 -10.27
CA ALA A 276 8.44 8.98 -10.14
C ALA A 276 7.68 9.66 -11.31
N PRO A 277 6.98 10.78 -11.08
CA PRO A 277 6.23 11.48 -12.15
C PRO A 277 7.08 11.85 -13.38
N ASN A 278 8.37 12.11 -13.18
CA ASN A 278 9.33 12.38 -14.26
C ASN A 278 9.87 11.11 -14.94
N GLY A 279 9.48 9.93 -14.48
CA GLY A 279 9.91 8.64 -15.02
C GLY A 279 11.37 8.27 -14.77
N GLN A 280 12.12 8.97 -13.90
CA GLN A 280 13.55 8.75 -13.73
C GLN A 280 13.91 7.74 -12.63
N LYS A 281 13.08 7.66 -11.59
CA LYS A 281 13.30 6.79 -10.44
C LYS A 281 12.12 5.86 -10.20
N ILE A 282 12.40 4.71 -9.61
CA ILE A 282 11.41 3.74 -9.15
C ILE A 282 11.61 3.59 -7.64
N TYR A 283 10.53 3.64 -6.90
CA TYR A 283 10.51 3.49 -5.45
C TYR A 283 9.76 2.22 -5.08
N VAL A 284 10.37 1.39 -4.22
CA VAL A 284 9.77 0.12 -3.80
C VAL A 284 9.78 0.05 -2.27
N SER A 285 8.59 -0.07 -1.66
CA SER A 285 8.51 -0.30 -0.22
C SER A 285 8.92 -1.72 0.12
N ASN A 286 9.79 -1.86 1.12
CA ASN A 286 10.33 -3.13 1.60
C ASN A 286 9.74 -3.42 2.97
N GLY A 287 8.63 -4.17 3.01
CA GLY A 287 7.81 -4.37 4.20
C GLY A 287 8.58 -4.87 5.41
N ARG A 288 9.41 -5.90 5.25
CA ARG A 288 10.17 -6.44 6.39
C ARG A 288 11.39 -5.59 6.77
N ALA A 289 12.05 -4.98 5.79
CA ALA A 289 13.26 -4.19 6.03
C ALA A 289 12.96 -2.80 6.64
N GLY A 290 11.72 -2.29 6.55
CA GLY A 290 11.40 -0.94 6.98
C GLY A 290 12.11 0.13 6.16
N THR A 291 12.23 -0.09 4.84
CA THR A 291 12.93 0.79 3.92
C THR A 291 12.14 1.00 2.63
N VAL A 292 12.52 2.01 1.87
CA VAL A 292 12.12 2.22 0.48
C VAL A 292 13.36 2.13 -0.40
N SER A 293 13.42 1.14 -1.29
CA SER A 293 14.48 1.05 -2.31
C SER A 293 14.25 2.09 -3.40
N VAL A 294 15.32 2.76 -3.81
CA VAL A 294 15.34 3.72 -4.93
C VAL A 294 16.13 3.13 -6.06
N LEU A 295 15.52 2.99 -7.23
CA LEU A 295 16.19 2.46 -8.42
C LEU A 295 16.15 3.50 -9.55
N ASP A 296 17.19 3.51 -10.37
CA ASP A 296 17.22 4.24 -11.64
C ASP A 296 16.33 3.51 -12.67
N SER A 297 15.44 4.22 -13.33
CA SER A 297 14.44 3.59 -14.23
C SER A 297 15.01 3.13 -15.57
N ASN A 298 16.21 3.55 -15.97
CA ASN A 298 16.82 3.16 -17.23
C ASN A 298 17.71 1.93 -17.06
N SER A 299 18.56 1.92 -16.04
CA SER A 299 19.49 0.82 -15.76
C SER A 299 18.90 -0.25 -14.84
N TYR A 300 17.84 0.10 -14.08
CA TYR A 300 17.25 -0.66 -12.98
C TYR A 300 18.24 -0.93 -11.84
N ALA A 301 19.30 -0.14 -11.75
CA ALA A 301 20.26 -0.25 -10.66
C ALA A 301 19.69 0.34 -9.37
N LEU A 302 19.97 -0.31 -8.23
CA LEU A 302 19.70 0.25 -6.92
C LEU A 302 20.61 1.46 -6.69
N VAL A 303 19.99 2.61 -6.41
CA VAL A 303 20.71 3.90 -6.20
C VAL A 303 20.79 4.23 -4.73
N ASP A 304 19.71 3.94 -3.97
CA ASP A 304 19.62 4.22 -2.53
C ASP A 304 18.62 3.29 -1.83
N SER A 305 18.64 3.31 -0.49
CA SER A 305 17.70 2.60 0.36
C SER A 305 17.35 3.49 1.56
N ILE A 306 16.18 4.10 1.52
CA ILE A 306 15.71 5.08 2.48
C ILE A 306 15.07 4.36 3.66
N LYS A 307 15.52 4.62 4.89
CA LYS A 307 14.88 4.10 6.09
C LYS A 307 13.59 4.87 6.35
N VAL A 308 12.49 4.13 6.61
CA VAL A 308 11.16 4.66 6.96
C VAL A 308 10.61 3.95 8.20
N GLY A 309 9.32 4.04 8.46
CA GLY A 309 8.68 3.32 9.56
C GLY A 309 8.67 1.81 9.39
N THR A 310 8.08 1.12 10.36
CA THR A 310 8.03 -0.34 10.37
C THR A 310 6.96 -0.83 9.40
N ARG A 311 7.33 -1.78 8.55
CA ARG A 311 6.45 -2.44 7.58
C ARG A 311 5.72 -1.43 6.68
N PRO A 312 6.46 -0.70 5.83
CA PRO A 312 5.88 0.20 4.84
C PRO A 312 5.06 -0.59 3.81
N TRP A 313 3.76 -0.27 3.71
CA TRP A 313 2.83 -0.85 2.75
C TRP A 313 2.59 0.07 1.56
N GLY A 314 1.82 1.12 1.78
CA GLY A 314 1.45 2.08 0.76
C GLY A 314 2.54 3.10 0.49
N LEU A 315 2.71 3.47 -0.78
CA LEU A 315 3.56 4.57 -1.22
C LEU A 315 2.76 5.51 -2.12
N VAL A 316 2.97 6.81 -1.96
CA VAL A 316 2.50 7.82 -2.92
C VAL A 316 3.55 8.92 -3.08
N ILE A 317 3.67 9.46 -4.29
CA ILE A 317 4.60 10.55 -4.60
C ILE A 317 3.79 11.81 -4.86
N SER A 318 4.24 12.94 -4.33
CA SER A 318 3.61 14.24 -4.58
C SER A 318 3.56 14.57 -6.07
N PRO A 319 2.53 15.29 -6.55
CA PRO A 319 2.38 15.61 -7.98
C PRO A 319 3.58 16.37 -8.56
N ASP A 320 4.27 17.17 -7.75
CA ASP A 320 5.48 17.89 -8.11
C ASP A 320 6.76 17.05 -8.05
N GLY A 321 6.65 15.79 -7.64
CA GLY A 321 7.77 14.85 -7.53
C GLY A 321 8.77 15.15 -6.41
N LYS A 322 8.42 16.02 -5.44
CA LYS A 322 9.37 16.42 -4.38
C LYS A 322 9.33 15.54 -3.14
N TYR A 323 8.17 14.96 -2.83
CA TYR A 323 7.98 14.17 -1.63
C TYR A 323 7.41 12.79 -1.95
N LEU A 324 7.85 11.81 -1.18
CA LEU A 324 7.23 10.50 -1.12
C LEU A 324 6.67 10.31 0.30
N TYR A 325 5.48 9.73 0.36
CA TYR A 325 4.82 9.36 1.61
C TYR A 325 4.70 7.85 1.69
N SER A 326 5.04 7.29 2.86
CA SER A 326 4.95 5.86 3.13
C SER A 326 4.02 5.59 4.30
N ALA A 327 2.98 4.81 4.09
CA ALA A 327 2.11 4.31 5.14
C ALA A 327 2.78 3.13 5.85
N ASN A 328 3.04 3.25 7.15
CA ASN A 328 3.82 2.30 7.93
C ASN A 328 2.92 1.58 8.94
N GLY A 329 2.60 0.30 8.67
CA GLY A 329 1.60 -0.46 9.43
C GLY A 329 1.84 -0.47 10.95
N PRO A 330 2.78 -1.27 11.48
CA PRO A 330 2.97 -1.40 12.94
C PRO A 330 3.44 -0.14 13.65
N SER A 331 4.07 0.81 12.97
CA SER A 331 4.47 2.08 13.59
C SER A 331 3.34 3.10 13.68
N ASN A 332 2.20 2.86 13.03
CA ASN A 332 1.01 3.72 13.04
C ASN A 332 1.30 5.17 12.63
N ASP A 333 2.14 5.31 11.60
CA ASP A 333 2.58 6.61 11.11
C ASP A 333 2.73 6.64 9.59
N VAL A 334 2.92 7.83 9.06
CA VAL A 334 3.30 8.10 7.67
C VAL A 334 4.68 8.75 7.68
N SER A 335 5.64 8.12 7.01
CA SER A 335 6.95 8.73 6.74
C SER A 335 6.83 9.75 5.61
N VAL A 336 7.46 10.90 5.77
CA VAL A 336 7.65 11.91 4.72
C VAL A 336 9.11 11.89 4.28
N VAL A 337 9.32 11.61 3.00
CA VAL A 337 10.65 11.54 2.39
C VAL A 337 10.83 12.69 1.42
N ASP A 338 11.90 13.44 1.55
CA ASP A 338 12.35 14.44 0.57
C ASP A 338 13.11 13.71 -0.56
N LEU A 339 12.56 13.76 -1.77
CA LEU A 339 13.10 13.07 -2.95
C LEU A 339 14.27 13.80 -3.64
N GLN A 340 14.60 15.01 -3.20
CA GLN A 340 15.83 15.67 -3.60
C GLN A 340 17.04 15.11 -2.85
N THR A 341 16.85 14.76 -1.59
CA THR A 341 17.91 14.26 -0.71
C THR A 341 17.83 12.76 -0.45
N ASP A 342 16.73 12.10 -0.86
CA ASP A 342 16.38 10.71 -0.58
C ASP A 342 16.43 10.39 0.94
N LYS A 343 15.92 11.32 1.78
CA LYS A 343 15.91 11.18 3.26
C LYS A 343 14.52 11.34 3.85
N GLU A 344 14.24 10.52 4.86
CA GLU A 344 13.09 10.75 5.73
C GLU A 344 13.29 12.05 6.50
N ILE A 345 12.33 12.97 6.38
CA ILE A 345 12.38 14.28 7.02
C ILE A 345 11.33 14.44 8.12
N ALA A 346 10.29 13.60 8.15
CA ALA A 346 9.23 13.63 9.15
C ALA A 346 8.51 12.31 9.27
N ARG A 347 7.79 12.15 10.38
CA ARG A 347 6.74 11.15 10.61
C ARG A 347 5.49 11.81 11.13
N ILE A 348 4.35 11.47 10.54
CA ILE A 348 3.04 12.00 10.89
C ILE A 348 2.23 10.86 11.49
N PRO A 349 1.69 10.99 12.72
CA PRO A 349 0.83 9.96 13.28
C PRO A 349 -0.41 9.69 12.40
N ALA A 350 -0.82 8.43 12.32
CA ALA A 350 -2.04 8.02 11.62
C ALA A 350 -2.88 7.11 12.55
N GLY A 351 -3.91 6.45 12.00
CA GLY A 351 -4.65 5.43 12.73
C GLY A 351 -3.85 4.13 12.93
N GLN A 352 -4.51 3.07 13.38
CA GLN A 352 -3.83 1.79 13.62
C GLN A 352 -3.64 1.00 12.32
N SER A 353 -2.41 0.57 12.07
CA SER A 353 -2.02 -0.19 10.90
C SER A 353 -2.32 0.54 9.58
N PRO A 354 -1.68 1.70 9.29
CA PRO A 354 -1.75 2.35 7.99
C PRO A 354 -1.37 1.39 6.87
N TRP A 355 -2.25 1.29 5.84
CA TRP A 355 -2.07 0.37 4.74
C TRP A 355 -1.98 1.09 3.38
N GLY A 356 -3.07 1.68 2.92
CA GLY A 356 -3.14 2.42 1.67
C GLY A 356 -2.96 3.93 1.88
N ILE A 357 -2.50 4.62 0.84
CA ILE A 357 -2.25 6.06 0.89
C ILE A 357 -2.46 6.70 -0.47
N VAL A 358 -3.15 7.84 -0.49
CA VAL A 358 -3.43 8.59 -1.73
C VAL A 358 -3.35 10.09 -1.47
N ILE A 359 -2.94 10.84 -2.51
CA ILE A 359 -2.94 12.30 -2.50
C ILE A 359 -4.21 12.82 -3.15
N VAL A 360 -4.87 13.74 -2.47
CA VAL A 360 -6.09 14.41 -2.92
C VAL A 360 -5.79 15.89 -3.08
N PRO A 361 -5.85 16.45 -4.30
CA PRO A 361 -5.67 17.89 -4.50
C PRO A 361 -6.68 18.69 -3.69
N ASN A 362 -6.26 19.80 -3.08
CA ASN A 362 -7.21 20.71 -2.44
C ASN A 362 -8.14 21.28 -3.52
N GLN A 363 -9.42 21.16 -3.30
CA GLN A 363 -10.41 21.76 -4.18
C GLN A 363 -10.33 23.29 -4.06
N ARG A 364 -10.24 23.98 -5.19
CA ARG A 364 -10.21 25.43 -5.26
C ARG A 364 -11.59 26.02 -5.03
#